data_8c560c6c153aca135729f028d908f101
#
_entry.id   8c560c6c153aca135729f028d908f101
#
_cell.length_a   1.000
_cell.length_b   1.000
_cell.length_c   1.000
_cell.angle_alpha   90.00
_cell.angle_beta   90.00
_cell.angle_gamma   90.00
#
_symmetry.space_group_name_H-M   'P 1'
#
loop_
_entity.id
_entity.type
_entity.pdbx_description
1 polymer ?
#
loop_
_entity_poly.entity_id
_entity_poly.type
_entity_poly.pdbx_seq_one_letter_code
_entity_poly.pdbx_strand_id
1 'polypeptide(L)'
;MHHYDMGVLSEIYNCHIPSKAIDFEGIDIDKINLSCNLIKGYIDSPEEARKMLDTTIDIGIPRIGFVGLMPVNKYCKEHFIDLEEIRIDSIPHVYFTKSKNRGKNCKCSNYLYNRDGKMLEIYMRNYMNPNYCESSVVFDGQHLRQGFHDNNIIY
;
A
#
# COMPACT_ATOMS: atom_id res chain seq x y z
N MET A 1 1.33 -3.07 7.54
CA MET A 1 2.32 -4.19 7.46
C MET A 1 3.10 -4.03 6.16
N HIS A 2 4.42 -3.88 6.21
CA HIS A 2 5.24 -3.58 5.02
C HIS A 2 5.99 -4.80 4.47
N HIS A 3 5.83 -5.96 5.12
CA HIS A 3 6.34 -7.24 4.65
C HIS A 3 5.53 -8.38 5.26
N TYR A 4 5.47 -9.53 4.57
CA TYR A 4 4.79 -10.74 5.05
C TYR A 4 5.66 -11.53 6.04
N ASP A 5 6.99 -11.46 5.95
CA ASP A 5 7.93 -12.07 6.90
C ASP A 5 8.16 -11.15 8.10
N MET A 6 7.94 -11.68 9.29
CA MET A 6 8.03 -10.90 10.54
C MET A 6 9.46 -10.55 10.92
N GLY A 7 10.44 -11.35 10.50
CA GLY A 7 11.87 -11.04 10.68
C GLY A 7 12.27 -9.83 9.84
N VAL A 8 11.90 -9.84 8.56
CA VAL A 8 12.12 -8.71 7.65
C VAL A 8 11.34 -7.47 8.11
N LEU A 9 10.12 -7.65 8.60
CA LEU A 9 9.33 -6.55 9.13
C LEU A 9 10.00 -5.92 10.36
N SER A 10 10.59 -6.74 11.23
CA SER A 10 11.38 -6.28 12.40
C SER A 10 12.61 -5.47 11.96
N GLU A 11 13.26 -5.88 10.88
CA GLU A 11 14.38 -5.15 10.28
C GLU A 11 13.92 -3.79 9.73
N ILE A 12 12.84 -3.75 8.94
CA ILE A 12 12.28 -2.51 8.37
C ILE A 12 11.93 -1.50 9.47
N TYR A 13 11.36 -1.97 10.57
CA TYR A 13 10.98 -1.09 11.69
C TYR A 13 12.08 -0.86 12.71
N ASN A 14 13.23 -1.53 12.56
CA ASN A 14 14.33 -1.52 13.52
C ASN A 14 13.87 -1.81 14.97
N CYS A 15 12.96 -2.77 15.12
CA CYS A 15 12.44 -3.22 16.40
C CYS A 15 11.96 -4.67 16.33
N HIS A 16 11.97 -5.37 17.45
CA HIS A 16 11.44 -6.73 17.51
C HIS A 16 9.91 -6.72 17.37
N ILE A 17 9.41 -7.41 16.36
CA ILE A 17 7.98 -7.64 16.16
C ILE A 17 7.68 -9.11 16.46
N PRO A 18 6.88 -9.42 17.49
CA PRO A 18 6.52 -10.79 17.81
C PRO A 18 5.76 -11.47 16.67
N SER A 19 5.98 -12.75 16.44
CA SER A 19 5.29 -13.54 15.42
C SER A 19 3.75 -13.56 15.57
N LYS A 20 3.25 -13.28 16.76
CA LYS A 20 1.81 -13.13 17.08
C LYS A 20 1.41 -11.67 17.33
N ALA A 21 2.11 -10.71 16.73
CA ALA A 21 1.85 -9.28 16.95
C ALA A 21 0.47 -8.83 16.43
N ILE A 22 -0.16 -9.61 15.55
CA ILE A 22 -1.46 -9.27 14.99
C ILE A 22 -2.50 -10.20 15.61
N ASP A 23 -3.28 -9.68 16.53
CA ASP A 23 -4.45 -10.32 17.08
C ASP A 23 -5.68 -9.52 16.65
N PHE A 24 -6.62 -10.23 16.03
CA PHE A 24 -7.87 -9.63 15.54
C PHE A 24 -9.08 -10.04 16.41
N GLU A 25 -8.85 -10.62 17.60
CA GLU A 25 -9.94 -10.98 18.50
C GLU A 25 -10.80 -9.76 18.84
N GLY A 26 -12.10 -9.87 18.59
CA GLY A 26 -13.06 -8.79 18.82
C GLY A 26 -13.05 -7.67 17.76
N ILE A 27 -12.25 -7.77 16.71
CA ILE A 27 -12.17 -6.80 15.61
C ILE A 27 -12.98 -7.31 14.43
N ASP A 28 -13.82 -6.45 13.86
CA ASP A 28 -14.51 -6.70 12.59
C ASP A 28 -13.51 -6.64 11.44
N ILE A 29 -13.02 -7.81 11.03
CA ILE A 29 -11.95 -7.94 10.02
C ILE A 29 -12.36 -7.37 8.66
N ASP A 30 -13.67 -7.35 8.35
CA ASP A 30 -14.20 -6.81 7.10
C ASP A 30 -14.01 -5.28 7.01
N LYS A 31 -13.75 -4.62 8.12
CA LYS A 31 -13.46 -3.19 8.18
C LYS A 31 -11.97 -2.86 8.09
N ILE A 32 -11.10 -3.87 8.09
CA ILE A 32 -9.66 -3.68 8.03
C ILE A 32 -9.20 -3.46 6.61
N ASN A 33 -8.34 -2.48 6.42
CA ASN A 33 -7.51 -2.31 5.23
C ASN A 33 -6.04 -2.47 5.61
N LEU A 34 -5.36 -3.42 5.00
CA LEU A 34 -3.92 -3.53 5.12
C LEU A 34 -3.25 -2.49 4.24
N SER A 35 -2.20 -1.84 4.73
CA SER A 35 -1.36 -0.95 3.93
C SER A 35 0.06 -1.49 3.89
N CYS A 36 0.62 -1.61 2.68
CA CYS A 36 1.97 -2.08 2.42
C CYS A 36 2.72 -1.04 1.59
N ASN A 37 3.78 -0.46 2.13
CA ASN A 37 4.68 0.37 1.35
C ASN A 37 5.55 -0.53 0.46
N LEU A 38 5.64 -0.16 -0.82
CA LEU A 38 6.57 -0.77 -1.76
C LEU A 38 7.96 -0.20 -1.52
N ILE A 39 8.89 -1.07 -1.17
CA ILE A 39 10.25 -0.71 -0.78
C ILE A 39 11.20 -1.58 -1.59
N LYS A 40 12.09 -0.95 -2.35
CA LYS A 40 13.12 -1.64 -3.14
C LYS A 40 14.01 -2.49 -2.23
N GLY A 41 14.21 -3.74 -2.60
CA GLY A 41 14.91 -4.74 -1.80
C GLY A 41 14.00 -5.56 -0.87
N TYR A 42 12.69 -5.24 -0.83
CA TYR A 42 11.69 -5.97 -0.04
C TYR A 42 10.50 -6.37 -0.91
N ILE A 43 9.40 -5.61 -0.90
CA ILE A 43 8.26 -5.85 -1.80
C ILE A 43 8.47 -5.01 -3.06
N ASP A 44 9.24 -5.54 -4.01
CA ASP A 44 9.69 -4.81 -5.19
C ASP A 44 9.54 -5.60 -6.52
N SER A 45 8.88 -6.75 -6.47
CA SER A 45 8.64 -7.60 -7.63
C SER A 45 7.23 -8.18 -7.62
N PRO A 46 6.73 -8.70 -8.76
CA PRO A 46 5.45 -9.42 -8.81
C PRO A 46 5.40 -10.60 -7.85
N GLU A 47 6.52 -11.33 -7.70
CA GLU A 47 6.64 -12.49 -6.83
C GLU A 47 6.50 -12.13 -5.36
N GLU A 48 7.17 -11.07 -4.92
CA GLU A 48 7.09 -10.58 -3.55
C GLU A 48 5.70 -9.97 -3.26
N ALA A 49 5.16 -9.23 -4.22
CA ALA A 49 3.80 -8.72 -4.11
C ALA A 49 2.78 -9.87 -3.99
N ARG A 50 2.93 -10.95 -4.76
CA ARG A 50 2.07 -12.13 -4.68
C ARG A 50 2.11 -12.77 -3.29
N LYS A 51 3.30 -12.98 -2.72
CA LYS A 51 3.43 -13.55 -1.36
C LYS A 51 2.71 -12.66 -0.33
N MET A 52 2.78 -11.34 -0.49
CA MET A 52 2.05 -10.40 0.35
C MET A 52 0.53 -10.53 0.18
N LEU A 53 0.02 -10.73 -1.05
CA LEU A 53 -1.39 -10.99 -1.33
C LEU A 53 -1.84 -12.30 -0.68
N ASP A 54 -1.05 -13.37 -0.86
CA ASP A 54 -1.35 -14.69 -0.29
C ASP A 54 -1.42 -14.62 1.24
N THR A 55 -0.47 -13.96 1.88
CA THR A 55 -0.46 -13.76 3.33
C THR A 55 -1.69 -12.95 3.79
N THR A 56 -2.08 -11.92 3.03
CA THR A 56 -3.26 -11.10 3.37
C THR A 56 -4.55 -11.94 3.34
N ILE A 57 -4.68 -12.84 2.35
CA ILE A 57 -5.81 -13.80 2.27
C ILE A 57 -5.77 -14.78 3.44
N ASP A 58 -4.58 -15.29 3.82
CA ASP A 58 -4.44 -16.26 4.92
C ASP A 58 -4.80 -15.64 6.28
N ILE A 59 -4.51 -14.36 6.47
CA ILE A 59 -4.94 -13.59 7.64
C ILE A 59 -6.46 -13.33 7.62
N GLY A 60 -7.10 -13.38 6.45
CA GLY A 60 -8.53 -13.14 6.27
C GLY A 60 -8.89 -11.67 6.04
N ILE A 61 -7.92 -10.79 5.81
CA ILE A 61 -8.18 -9.37 5.53
C ILE A 61 -8.67 -9.22 4.09
N PRO A 62 -9.81 -8.53 3.86
CA PRO A 62 -10.43 -8.46 2.53
C PRO A 62 -9.79 -7.44 1.59
N ARG A 63 -8.91 -6.57 2.08
CA ARG A 63 -8.38 -5.43 1.31
C ARG A 63 -6.93 -5.13 1.64
N ILE A 64 -6.13 -4.87 0.60
CA ILE A 64 -4.74 -4.39 0.73
C ILE A 64 -4.48 -3.19 -0.17
N GLY A 65 -3.77 -2.19 0.35
CA GLY A 65 -3.23 -1.08 -0.42
C GLY A 65 -1.73 -1.20 -0.57
N PHE A 66 -1.23 -1.27 -1.79
CA PHE A 66 0.19 -1.04 -2.09
C PHE A 66 0.42 0.43 -2.33
N VAL A 67 1.39 1.00 -1.64
CA VAL A 67 1.67 2.42 -1.61
C VAL A 67 3.12 2.66 -2.01
N GLY A 68 3.35 3.45 -3.04
CA GLY A 68 4.69 3.89 -3.42
C GLY A 68 5.30 4.80 -2.35
N LEU A 69 6.61 4.68 -2.10
CA LEU A 69 7.32 5.58 -1.20
C LEU A 69 7.31 7.01 -1.75
N MET A 70 7.16 7.98 -0.88
CA MET A 70 7.41 9.38 -1.22
C MET A 70 8.91 9.68 -1.03
N PRO A 71 9.64 10.24 -2.01
CA PRO A 71 11.08 10.47 -1.94
C PRO A 71 11.43 11.71 -1.09
N VAL A 72 10.95 11.73 0.15
CA VAL A 72 11.09 12.86 1.08
C VAL A 72 12.47 12.93 1.75
N ASN A 73 13.18 11.81 1.84
CA ASN A 73 14.52 11.74 2.45
C ASN A 73 15.43 10.81 1.63
N LYS A 74 16.69 10.68 2.05
CA LYS A 74 17.70 9.86 1.37
C LYS A 74 17.26 8.40 1.27
N TYR A 75 16.82 7.78 2.37
CA TYR A 75 16.36 6.41 2.40
C TYR A 75 15.21 6.17 1.41
N CYS A 76 14.17 7.02 1.45
CA CYS A 76 13.03 6.88 0.55
C CYS A 76 13.42 7.03 -0.94
N LYS A 77 14.44 7.85 -1.24
CA LYS A 77 14.95 8.00 -2.62
C LYS A 77 15.72 6.76 -3.09
N GLU A 78 16.54 6.18 -2.22
CA GLU A 78 17.36 5.00 -2.53
C GLU A 78 16.51 3.73 -2.64
N HIS A 79 15.43 3.64 -1.87
CA HIS A 79 14.51 2.50 -1.84
C HIS A 79 13.20 2.71 -2.61
N PHE A 80 13.16 3.77 -3.42
CA PHE A 80 12.00 4.05 -4.27
C PHE A 80 11.84 3.00 -5.38
N ILE A 81 10.60 2.61 -5.63
CA ILE A 81 10.19 1.81 -6.79
C ILE A 81 8.90 2.40 -7.36
N ASP A 82 8.79 2.48 -8.68
CA ASP A 82 7.54 2.90 -9.33
C ASP A 82 6.50 1.78 -9.23
N LEU A 83 5.23 2.15 -9.04
CA LEU A 83 4.12 1.19 -9.01
C LEU A 83 4.05 0.32 -10.27
N GLU A 84 4.43 0.88 -11.42
CA GLU A 84 4.40 0.18 -12.70
C GLU A 84 5.46 -0.93 -12.77
N GLU A 85 6.56 -0.81 -12.02
CA GLU A 85 7.61 -1.83 -11.96
C GLU A 85 7.14 -3.10 -11.24
N ILE A 86 6.18 -2.98 -10.31
CA ILE A 86 5.59 -4.12 -9.59
C ILE A 86 4.80 -5.03 -10.52
N ARG A 87 4.28 -4.51 -11.66
CA ARG A 87 3.52 -5.27 -12.64
C ARG A 87 2.47 -6.18 -12.00
N ILE A 88 1.66 -5.59 -11.12
CA ILE A 88 0.63 -6.31 -10.35
C ILE A 88 -0.32 -7.11 -11.26
N ASP A 89 -0.56 -6.62 -12.46
CA ASP A 89 -1.36 -7.24 -13.51
C ASP A 89 -0.73 -8.51 -14.12
N SER A 90 0.56 -8.74 -13.92
CA SER A 90 1.25 -9.96 -14.35
C SER A 90 1.09 -11.13 -13.37
N ILE A 91 0.58 -10.87 -12.17
CA ILE A 91 0.35 -11.91 -11.17
C ILE A 91 -0.86 -12.76 -11.59
N PRO A 92 -0.75 -14.10 -11.65
CA PRO A 92 -1.87 -14.97 -11.97
C PRO A 92 -3.07 -14.71 -11.08
N HIS A 93 -4.27 -14.69 -11.68
CA HIS A 93 -5.54 -14.45 -11.00
C HIS A 93 -5.73 -13.06 -10.40
N VAL A 94 -4.89 -12.10 -10.78
CA VAL A 94 -5.12 -10.67 -10.54
C VAL A 94 -5.83 -10.07 -11.74
N TYR A 95 -6.93 -9.38 -11.49
CA TYR A 95 -7.78 -8.79 -12.51
C TYR A 95 -7.94 -7.28 -12.26
N PHE A 96 -7.69 -6.49 -13.30
CA PHE A 96 -7.97 -5.05 -13.26
C PHE A 96 -9.47 -4.80 -13.07
N THR A 97 -9.83 -3.91 -12.16
CA THR A 97 -11.24 -3.56 -11.93
C THR A 97 -11.57 -2.14 -12.37
N LYS A 98 -10.75 -1.17 -11.97
CA LYS A 98 -10.96 0.23 -12.37
C LYS A 98 -9.70 1.06 -12.15
N SER A 99 -9.54 2.08 -13.00
CA SER A 99 -8.64 3.20 -12.74
C SER A 99 -9.36 4.23 -11.88
N LYS A 100 -8.70 4.72 -10.84
CA LYS A 100 -9.17 5.88 -10.07
C LYS A 100 -8.46 7.14 -10.55
N ASN A 101 -8.53 7.42 -11.86
CA ASN A 101 -8.02 8.66 -12.42
C ASN A 101 -8.80 9.85 -11.84
N ARG A 102 -8.33 10.40 -10.74
CA ARG A 102 -8.86 11.65 -10.15
C ARG A 102 -8.09 12.88 -10.61
N GLY A 103 -7.35 12.79 -11.70
CA GLY A 103 -6.57 13.86 -12.29
C GLY A 103 -5.73 13.35 -13.47
N LYS A 104 -5.25 14.24 -14.33
CA LYS A 104 -4.55 13.92 -15.59
C LYS A 104 -3.32 12.99 -15.46
N ASN A 105 -2.81 12.80 -14.25
CA ASN A 105 -1.58 12.03 -13.98
C ASN A 105 -1.74 11.02 -12.84
N CYS A 106 -2.94 10.71 -12.38
CA CYS A 106 -3.15 9.73 -11.33
C CYS A 106 -2.97 8.32 -11.88
N LYS A 107 -1.93 7.63 -11.45
CA LYS A 107 -1.67 6.22 -11.77
C LYS A 107 -2.31 5.23 -10.78
N CYS A 108 -3.20 5.71 -9.93
CA CYS A 108 -3.89 4.86 -8.96
C CYS A 108 -4.86 3.93 -9.68
N SER A 109 -4.81 2.65 -9.34
CA SER A 109 -5.65 1.60 -9.94
C SER A 109 -6.11 0.62 -8.87
N ASN A 110 -7.19 -0.09 -9.17
CA ASN A 110 -7.71 -1.14 -8.33
C ASN A 110 -7.73 -2.44 -9.10
N TYR A 111 -7.48 -3.53 -8.38
CA TYR A 111 -7.50 -4.88 -8.89
C TYR A 111 -8.24 -5.79 -7.93
N LEU A 112 -8.54 -6.99 -8.38
CA LEU A 112 -9.09 -8.08 -7.61
C LEU A 112 -8.16 -9.27 -7.75
N TYR A 113 -7.77 -9.89 -6.65
CA TYR A 113 -7.04 -11.14 -6.63
C TYR A 113 -7.97 -12.26 -6.16
N ASN A 114 -7.99 -13.36 -6.91
CA ASN A 114 -8.74 -14.56 -6.56
C ASN A 114 -7.78 -15.71 -6.29
N ARG A 115 -7.82 -16.24 -5.07
CA ARG A 115 -7.11 -17.47 -4.71
C ARG A 115 -8.11 -18.48 -4.14
N ASP A 116 -8.40 -19.54 -4.90
CA ASP A 116 -9.27 -20.62 -4.48
C ASP A 116 -10.68 -20.16 -4.02
N GLY A 117 -11.24 -19.18 -4.73
CA GLY A 117 -12.55 -18.61 -4.43
C GLY A 117 -12.53 -17.51 -3.35
N LYS A 118 -11.41 -17.27 -2.69
CA LYS A 118 -11.24 -16.13 -1.78
C LYS A 118 -10.84 -14.89 -2.58
N MET A 119 -11.57 -13.81 -2.38
CA MET A 119 -11.39 -12.56 -3.09
C MET A 119 -10.69 -11.52 -2.22
N LEU A 120 -9.67 -10.85 -2.77
CA LEU A 120 -8.93 -9.77 -2.13
C LEU A 120 -8.96 -8.53 -3.03
N GLU A 121 -9.43 -7.41 -2.50
CA GLU A 121 -9.34 -6.13 -3.18
C GLU A 121 -7.94 -5.54 -3.05
N ILE A 122 -7.36 -5.11 -4.17
CA ILE A 122 -6.05 -4.49 -4.23
C ILE A 122 -6.18 -3.03 -4.66
N TYR A 123 -5.53 -2.15 -3.92
CA TYR A 123 -5.45 -0.73 -4.22
C TYR A 123 -3.99 -0.35 -4.47
N MET A 124 -3.65 0.02 -5.71
CA MET A 124 -2.36 0.63 -6.04
C MET A 124 -2.46 2.14 -5.86
N ARG A 125 -1.61 2.72 -5.02
CA ARG A 125 -1.65 4.15 -4.67
C ARG A 125 -0.28 4.78 -4.84
N ASN A 126 -0.25 5.86 -5.61
CA ASN A 126 0.96 6.65 -5.83
C ASN A 126 0.73 8.06 -5.27
N TYR A 127 1.60 8.47 -4.34
CA TYR A 127 1.56 9.80 -3.74
C TYR A 127 2.67 10.72 -4.25
N MET A 128 3.37 10.31 -5.31
CA MET A 128 4.56 11.00 -5.83
C MET A 128 4.28 12.38 -6.41
N ASN A 129 3.07 12.65 -6.85
CA ASN A 129 2.73 13.91 -7.47
C ASN A 129 1.72 14.66 -6.61
N PRO A 130 2.03 15.86 -6.10
CA PRO A 130 1.13 16.65 -5.29
C PRO A 130 -0.19 17.00 -6.00
N ASN A 131 -0.20 16.92 -7.33
CA ASN A 131 -1.41 17.16 -8.13
C ASN A 131 -2.32 15.92 -8.30
N TYR A 132 -2.00 14.79 -7.66
CA TYR A 132 -2.71 13.53 -7.91
C TYR A 132 -4.04 13.40 -7.23
N CYS A 133 -4.15 13.92 -6.05
CA CYS A 133 -5.38 13.83 -5.29
C CYS A 133 -5.78 15.24 -4.86
N GLU A 134 -6.34 15.99 -5.80
CA GLU A 134 -6.95 17.31 -5.54
C GLU A 134 -7.98 17.27 -4.40
N SER A 135 -8.42 16.07 -4.00
CA SER A 135 -9.37 15.83 -2.92
C SER A 135 -8.73 15.30 -1.63
N SER A 136 -7.41 15.17 -1.56
CA SER A 136 -6.76 14.72 -0.32
C SER A 136 -6.62 15.88 0.65
N VAL A 137 -7.19 15.71 1.82
CA VAL A 137 -7.01 16.63 2.95
C VAL A 137 -6.13 15.94 3.98
N VAL A 138 -5.07 16.62 4.39
CA VAL A 138 -4.10 16.11 5.36
C VAL A 138 -4.10 17.00 6.59
N PHE A 139 -4.22 16.38 7.74
CA PHE A 139 -4.03 17.06 9.03
C PHE A 139 -2.58 16.86 9.49
N ASP A 140 -1.84 17.93 9.66
CA ASP A 140 -0.41 17.91 10.06
C ASP A 140 -0.19 18.01 11.57
N GLY A 141 -1.26 17.95 12.34
CA GLY A 141 -1.25 18.13 13.80
C GLY A 141 -1.70 19.53 14.24
N GLN A 142 -1.72 20.49 13.33
CA GLN A 142 -2.15 21.88 13.59
C GLN A 142 -3.14 22.41 12.56
N HIS A 143 -2.96 22.04 11.29
CA HIS A 143 -3.73 22.57 10.16
C HIS A 143 -4.27 21.47 9.27
N LEU A 144 -5.38 21.73 8.63
CA LEU A 144 -5.85 20.98 7.46
C LEU A 144 -5.24 21.57 6.21
N ARG A 145 -4.56 20.74 5.43
CA ARG A 145 -3.90 21.12 4.17
C ARG A 145 -4.49 20.36 2.99
N GLN A 146 -4.46 20.96 1.83
CA GLN A 146 -4.82 20.28 0.59
C GLN A 146 -3.60 19.50 0.08
N GLY A 147 -3.56 18.18 0.37
CA GLY A 147 -2.46 17.29 -0.02
C GLY A 147 -1.26 17.32 0.92
N PHE A 148 -0.32 16.38 0.68
CA PHE A 148 0.85 16.17 1.54
C PHE A 148 1.95 17.24 1.38
N HIS A 149 1.97 17.92 0.26
CA HIS A 149 3.02 18.89 -0.10
C HIS A 149 2.49 20.29 -0.32
N ASP A 150 1.19 20.49 -0.14
CA ASP A 150 0.58 21.77 -0.37
C ASP A 150 0.66 22.62 0.89
N ASN A 151 1.20 23.84 0.74
CA ASN A 151 1.18 24.85 1.78
C ASN A 151 -0.19 25.53 1.94
N ASN A 152 -1.17 25.15 1.10
CA ASN A 152 -2.54 25.64 1.22
C ASN A 152 -3.19 25.11 2.49
N ILE A 153 -3.26 25.96 3.49
CA ILE A 153 -4.02 25.72 4.71
C ILE A 153 -5.49 25.93 4.36
N ILE A 154 -6.30 24.90 4.57
CA ILE A 154 -7.75 24.96 4.37
C ILE A 154 -8.43 25.41 5.66
N TYR A 155 -7.86 24.99 6.80
CA TYR A 155 -8.37 25.30 8.14
C TYR A 155 -7.25 25.18 9.18
#